data_53dfed0e4f3bc9bed26d1dc1b40bb91f
#
_entry.id   53dfed0e4f3bc9bed26d1dc1b40bb91f
#
_cell.length_a   1.000
_cell.length_b   1.000
_cell.length_c   1.000
_cell.angle_alpha   90.00
_cell.angle_beta   90.00
_cell.angle_gamma   90.00
#
_symmetry.space_group_name_H-M   'P 1'
#
loop_
_entity.id
_entity.type
_entity.pdbx_description
1 polymer ?
#
loop_
_entity_poly.entity_id
_entity_poly.type
_entity_poly.pdbx_seq_one_letter_code
_entity_poly.pdbx_strand_id
1 'polypeptide(L)'
;MRKELLRISHVDLERDGEQLLDDLEFQMFAGEIVGLVARNRKGQKEMVDLICRNDPISLGSVWYDGNVVNSYAYSSGESNKVALIEQKSHLVQGLSVVDNLFILREGFRKYFINEQVIFSQAVRFFEEKGLKVDLEKRVENLTELERCFVELGKALLSGCHLIIVDNPANYLSQYELFEFQQMLKKIRKEGISVLYVGNHHQELFKIADRTALFSDGHIYKVFERDEMTDEKMAPYISEWKIMSTENDQDAEDDGILHFHTVGVGNLNGLRFILHRGECMTILDKENKIAGDMMDLMTGKKRCRSGWITVEHVTYTQKKAADYLDEGIAVIPADG
;
A
#
# COMPACT_ATOMS: atom_id res chain seq x y z
N MET A 1 -26.87 -16.94 -5.39
CA MET A 1 -26.67 -15.51 -5.70
C MET A 1 -25.60 -15.00 -4.76
N ARG A 2 -24.57 -14.29 -5.26
CA ARG A 2 -23.58 -13.64 -4.38
C ARG A 2 -24.28 -12.48 -3.65
N LYS A 3 -24.06 -12.32 -2.34
CA LYS A 3 -24.62 -11.20 -1.56
C LYS A 3 -23.85 -9.93 -1.91
N GLU A 4 -24.54 -8.87 -2.33
CA GLU A 4 -23.95 -7.55 -2.53
C GLU A 4 -23.52 -6.97 -1.18
N LEU A 5 -22.31 -6.46 -1.08
CA LEU A 5 -21.78 -5.81 0.10
C LEU A 5 -21.72 -4.29 -0.08
N LEU A 6 -21.15 -3.84 -1.20
CA LEU A 6 -20.99 -2.43 -1.54
C LEU A 6 -21.50 -2.19 -2.95
N ARG A 7 -22.26 -1.11 -3.14
CA ARG A 7 -22.61 -0.57 -4.45
C ARG A 7 -22.50 0.94 -4.42
N ILE A 8 -21.75 1.47 -5.35
CA ILE A 8 -21.68 2.88 -5.70
C ILE A 8 -22.39 3.02 -7.03
N SER A 9 -23.35 3.91 -7.12
CA SER A 9 -24.21 4.05 -8.30
C SER A 9 -24.32 5.49 -8.73
N HIS A 10 -23.78 5.79 -9.92
CA HIS A 10 -23.80 7.10 -10.58
C HIS A 10 -23.36 8.25 -9.65
N VAL A 11 -22.21 8.06 -8.95
CA VAL A 11 -21.75 9.03 -7.98
C VAL A 11 -20.87 10.08 -8.64
N ASP A 12 -21.30 11.35 -8.48
CA ASP A 12 -20.51 12.53 -8.78
C ASP A 12 -20.04 13.19 -7.49
N LEU A 13 -18.79 13.64 -7.48
CA LEU A 13 -18.21 14.42 -6.42
C LEU A 13 -17.39 15.58 -6.98
N GLU A 14 -17.83 16.79 -6.66
CA GLU A 14 -17.13 18.03 -6.97
C GLU A 14 -16.68 18.69 -5.68
N ARG A 15 -15.43 19.16 -5.63
CA ARG A 15 -14.89 19.99 -4.55
C ARG A 15 -14.09 21.14 -5.14
N ASP A 16 -14.31 22.35 -4.64
CA ASP A 16 -13.61 23.57 -5.06
C ASP A 16 -13.64 23.83 -6.58
N GLY A 17 -14.72 23.41 -7.25
CA GLY A 17 -14.90 23.53 -8.70
C GLY A 17 -14.15 22.47 -9.51
N GLU A 18 -13.58 21.46 -8.88
CA GLU A 18 -12.93 20.34 -9.53
C GLU A 18 -13.79 19.07 -9.41
N GLN A 19 -14.10 18.43 -10.56
CA GLN A 19 -14.74 17.12 -10.61
C GLN A 19 -13.72 16.04 -10.19
N LEU A 20 -13.95 15.38 -9.06
CA LEU A 20 -13.09 14.35 -8.48
C LEU A 20 -13.61 12.95 -8.75
N LEU A 21 -14.94 12.75 -8.70
CA LEU A 21 -15.60 11.53 -9.13
C LEU A 21 -16.63 11.91 -10.22
N ASP A 22 -16.68 11.14 -11.29
CA ASP A 22 -17.48 11.39 -12.48
C ASP A 22 -18.21 10.11 -12.88
N ASP A 23 -19.52 10.08 -12.67
CA ASP A 23 -20.40 8.93 -12.93
C ASP A 23 -19.83 7.61 -12.40
N LEU A 24 -19.28 7.65 -11.17
CA LEU A 24 -18.62 6.49 -10.58
C LEU A 24 -19.64 5.37 -10.32
N GLU A 25 -19.42 4.24 -10.98
CA GLU A 25 -20.10 2.97 -10.74
C GLU A 25 -19.12 1.92 -10.22
N PHE A 26 -19.43 1.31 -9.08
CA PHE A 26 -18.61 0.24 -8.52
C PHE A 26 -19.44 -0.70 -7.64
N GLN A 27 -19.14 -1.99 -7.72
CA GLN A 27 -19.85 -3.01 -6.95
C GLN A 27 -18.89 -4.06 -6.38
N MET A 28 -19.12 -4.43 -5.12
CA MET A 28 -18.43 -5.55 -4.46
C MET A 28 -19.41 -6.51 -3.82
N PHE A 29 -19.07 -7.81 -3.85
CA PHE A 29 -19.83 -8.87 -3.20
C PHE A 29 -19.13 -9.34 -1.92
N ALA A 30 -19.91 -9.90 -1.01
CA ALA A 30 -19.38 -10.43 0.25
C ALA A 30 -18.40 -11.59 -0.01
N GLY A 31 -17.25 -11.54 0.68
CA GLY A 31 -16.21 -12.57 0.61
C GLY A 31 -15.44 -12.59 -0.71
N GLU A 32 -15.32 -11.47 -1.42
CA GLU A 32 -14.43 -11.36 -2.58
C GLU A 32 -13.26 -10.40 -2.33
N ILE A 33 -12.19 -10.59 -3.08
CA ILE A 33 -11.07 -9.65 -3.18
C ILE A 33 -11.17 -8.96 -4.54
N VAL A 34 -11.43 -7.66 -4.54
CA VAL A 34 -11.40 -6.84 -5.75
C VAL A 34 -10.13 -6.03 -5.77
N GLY A 35 -9.35 -6.16 -6.85
CA GLY A 35 -8.20 -5.31 -7.13
C GLY A 35 -8.64 -3.98 -7.73
N LEU A 36 -7.98 -2.89 -7.36
CA LEU A 36 -8.13 -1.58 -7.98
C LEU A 36 -6.78 -1.10 -8.48
N VAL A 37 -6.67 -0.81 -9.75
CA VAL A 37 -5.49 -0.16 -10.35
C VAL A 37 -5.91 1.18 -10.92
N ALA A 38 -5.25 2.24 -10.48
CA ALA A 38 -5.49 3.56 -11.01
C ALA A 38 -4.46 3.90 -12.09
N ARG A 39 -4.93 4.31 -13.27
CA ARG A 39 -4.10 4.88 -14.33
C ARG A 39 -3.59 6.27 -13.93
N ASN A 40 -4.46 7.07 -13.29
CA ASN A 40 -4.10 8.26 -12.55
C ASN A 40 -4.80 8.21 -11.19
N ARG A 41 -4.28 8.96 -10.22
CA ARG A 41 -4.79 8.94 -8.84
C ARG A 41 -5.89 9.97 -8.57
N LYS A 42 -6.31 10.74 -9.60
CA LYS A 42 -7.37 11.73 -9.42
C LYS A 42 -8.68 11.04 -9.03
N GLY A 43 -9.24 11.41 -7.89
CA GLY A 43 -10.47 10.83 -7.34
C GLY A 43 -10.32 9.47 -6.64
N GLN A 44 -9.15 8.81 -6.72
CA GLN A 44 -8.93 7.51 -6.07
C GLN A 44 -9.07 7.60 -4.54
N LYS A 45 -8.46 8.62 -3.96
CA LYS A 45 -8.57 8.87 -2.51
C LYS A 45 -10.01 9.17 -2.11
N GLU A 46 -10.69 9.98 -2.89
CA GLU A 46 -12.09 10.36 -2.68
C GLU A 46 -13.01 9.16 -2.75
N MET A 47 -12.76 8.22 -3.66
CA MET A 47 -13.48 6.94 -3.70
C MET A 47 -13.26 6.12 -2.41
N VAL A 48 -12.03 6.02 -1.93
CA VAL A 48 -11.70 5.31 -0.67
C VAL A 48 -12.36 6.01 0.52
N ASP A 49 -12.25 7.33 0.61
CA ASP A 49 -12.85 8.13 1.67
C ASP A 49 -14.38 8.03 1.66
N LEU A 50 -15.01 8.03 0.47
CA LEU A 50 -16.44 7.83 0.30
C LEU A 50 -16.90 6.47 0.86
N ILE A 51 -16.15 5.40 0.59
CA ILE A 51 -16.46 4.06 1.10
C ILE A 51 -16.31 3.99 2.62
N CYS A 52 -15.30 4.66 3.19
CA CYS A 52 -15.02 4.61 4.63
C CYS A 52 -15.95 5.51 5.45
N ARG A 53 -16.24 6.74 4.99
CA ARG A 53 -16.75 7.84 5.83
C ARG A 53 -18.08 8.43 5.37
N ASN A 54 -18.62 8.02 4.22
CA ASN A 54 -19.85 8.59 3.65
C ASN A 54 -19.77 10.12 3.48
N ASP A 55 -18.64 10.63 3.00
CA ASP A 55 -18.48 12.06 2.68
C ASP A 55 -19.59 12.52 1.72
N PRO A 56 -20.12 13.75 1.87
CA PRO A 56 -21.21 14.24 1.02
C PRO A 56 -20.87 14.16 -0.47
N ILE A 57 -21.82 13.72 -1.27
CA ILE A 57 -21.72 13.59 -2.72
C ILE A 57 -22.66 14.57 -3.45
N SER A 58 -22.31 14.90 -4.70
CA SER A 58 -23.09 15.84 -5.53
C SER A 58 -24.28 15.16 -6.20
N LEU A 59 -24.11 13.88 -6.61
CA LEU A 59 -25.13 13.06 -7.27
C LEU A 59 -24.93 11.59 -6.93
N GLY A 60 -25.96 10.76 -7.15
CA GLY A 60 -25.89 9.31 -7.02
C GLY A 60 -26.20 8.77 -5.63
N SER A 61 -25.77 7.52 -5.39
CA SER A 61 -26.01 6.85 -4.10
C SER A 61 -24.96 5.78 -3.80
N VAL A 62 -24.71 5.55 -2.49
CA VAL A 62 -23.86 4.47 -1.98
C VAL A 62 -24.68 3.56 -1.10
N TRP A 63 -24.56 2.27 -1.36
CA TRP A 63 -25.22 1.20 -0.61
C TRP A 63 -24.15 0.34 0.07
N TYR A 64 -24.35 0.06 1.34
CA TYR A 64 -23.47 -0.83 2.10
C TYR A 64 -24.30 -1.83 2.91
N ASP A 65 -24.02 -3.12 2.77
CA ASP A 65 -24.74 -4.24 3.39
C ASP A 65 -26.28 -4.14 3.22
N GLY A 66 -26.71 -3.74 2.02
CA GLY A 66 -28.11 -3.64 1.62
C GLY A 66 -28.83 -2.34 2.03
N ASN A 67 -28.14 -1.42 2.70
CA ASN A 67 -28.71 -0.14 3.15
C ASN A 67 -28.10 1.04 2.35
N VAL A 68 -28.90 2.06 2.06
CA VAL A 68 -28.41 3.33 1.55
C VAL A 68 -27.67 4.02 2.69
N VAL A 69 -26.35 4.22 2.53
CA VAL A 69 -25.52 4.90 3.52
C VAL A 69 -25.19 6.32 3.12
N ASN A 70 -25.26 6.63 1.83
CA ASN A 70 -25.02 7.95 1.28
C ASN A 70 -25.81 8.21 0.00
N SER A 71 -26.28 9.43 -0.18
CA SER A 71 -26.89 9.96 -1.40
C SER A 71 -26.78 11.48 -1.40
N TYR A 72 -27.09 12.12 -2.54
CA TYR A 72 -27.08 13.58 -2.62
C TYR A 72 -27.99 14.29 -1.59
N ALA A 73 -29.04 13.63 -1.12
CA ALA A 73 -29.99 14.18 -0.15
C ALA A 73 -29.76 13.68 1.29
N TYR A 74 -28.92 12.65 1.47
CA TYR A 74 -28.74 12.00 2.75
C TYR A 74 -27.34 11.37 2.87
N SER A 75 -26.66 11.64 3.96
CA SER A 75 -25.49 10.90 4.43
C SER A 75 -25.78 10.36 5.83
N SER A 76 -25.41 9.13 6.10
CA SER A 76 -25.62 8.52 7.42
C SER A 76 -24.90 9.28 8.53
N GLY A 77 -23.87 10.05 8.21
CA GLY A 77 -23.00 10.73 9.19
C GLY A 77 -22.17 9.76 10.05
N GLU A 78 -22.40 8.47 9.89
CA GLU A 78 -21.66 7.40 10.55
C GLU A 78 -20.67 6.78 9.56
N SER A 79 -19.50 6.36 10.06
CA SER A 79 -18.56 5.59 9.25
C SER A 79 -19.11 4.19 9.00
N ASN A 80 -18.90 3.67 7.82
CA ASN A 80 -19.20 2.29 7.49
C ASN A 80 -18.29 1.34 8.29
N LYS A 81 -18.71 0.08 8.48
CA LYS A 81 -17.84 -0.95 9.08
C LYS A 81 -16.78 -1.41 8.07
N VAL A 82 -15.95 -0.45 7.68
CA VAL A 82 -14.84 -0.59 6.74
C VAL A 82 -13.56 -0.22 7.47
N ALA A 83 -12.52 -1.01 7.30
CA ALA A 83 -11.18 -0.68 7.80
C ALA A 83 -10.27 -0.32 6.63
N LEU A 84 -9.44 0.70 6.82
CA LEU A 84 -8.40 1.12 5.88
C LEU A 84 -7.05 0.79 6.48
N ILE A 85 -6.22 0.04 5.72
CA ILE A 85 -4.82 -0.27 6.01
C ILE A 85 -3.98 0.43 4.96
N GLU A 86 -3.19 1.40 5.38
CA GLU A 86 -2.34 2.22 4.51
C GLU A 86 -0.95 2.42 5.13
N GLN A 87 -0.02 3.02 4.40
CA GLN A 87 1.34 3.26 4.88
C GLN A 87 1.36 4.05 6.19
N LYS A 88 0.52 5.10 6.31
CA LYS A 88 0.38 5.85 7.55
C LYS A 88 -0.59 5.14 8.49
N SER A 89 -0.04 4.48 9.52
CA SER A 89 -0.84 3.74 10.48
C SER A 89 -1.80 4.62 11.30
N HIS A 90 -2.99 4.08 11.54
CA HIS A 90 -3.99 4.65 12.45
C HIS A 90 -3.84 4.14 13.91
N LEU A 91 -2.79 3.39 14.20
CA LEU A 91 -2.47 2.90 15.54
C LEU A 91 -1.78 3.99 16.37
N VAL A 92 -2.04 3.98 17.66
CA VAL A 92 -1.38 4.89 18.62
C VAL A 92 0.00 4.36 18.96
N GLN A 93 1.05 5.06 18.51
CA GLN A 93 2.44 4.60 18.54
C GLN A 93 2.95 4.25 19.95
N GLY A 94 2.67 5.09 20.95
CA GLY A 94 3.13 4.92 22.32
C GLY A 94 2.41 3.84 23.14
N LEU A 95 1.34 3.23 22.61
CA LEU A 95 0.56 2.18 23.27
C LEU A 95 1.03 0.78 22.86
N SER A 96 0.73 -0.22 23.70
CA SER A 96 0.92 -1.62 23.35
C SER A 96 -0.05 -2.06 22.23
N VAL A 97 0.23 -3.20 21.60
CA VAL A 97 -0.68 -3.81 20.63
C VAL A 97 -2.04 -4.08 21.28
N VAL A 98 -2.06 -4.70 22.46
CA VAL A 98 -3.31 -5.03 23.15
C VAL A 98 -4.15 -3.79 23.46
N ASP A 99 -3.52 -2.69 23.89
CA ASP A 99 -4.22 -1.42 24.14
C ASP A 99 -4.87 -0.88 22.86
N ASN A 100 -4.14 -0.92 21.74
CA ASN A 100 -4.64 -0.48 20.44
C ASN A 100 -5.84 -1.29 19.93
N LEU A 101 -5.92 -2.57 20.28
CA LEU A 101 -7.05 -3.44 19.87
C LEU A 101 -8.36 -3.05 20.55
N PHE A 102 -8.30 -2.50 21.78
CA PHE A 102 -9.47 -2.31 22.61
C PHE A 102 -9.84 -0.85 22.92
N ILE A 103 -8.97 0.12 22.60
CA ILE A 103 -9.11 1.54 22.97
C ILE A 103 -10.42 2.19 22.51
N LEU A 104 -11.00 1.73 21.40
CA LEU A 104 -12.23 2.29 20.82
C LEU A 104 -13.44 1.33 20.89
N ARG A 105 -13.34 0.21 21.60
CA ARG A 105 -14.43 -0.77 21.61
C ARG A 105 -15.61 -0.26 22.45
N GLU A 106 -16.77 -0.11 21.82
CA GLU A 106 -18.01 0.19 22.54
C GLU A 106 -18.31 -0.90 23.57
N GLY A 107 -18.69 -0.51 24.80
CA GLY A 107 -18.91 -1.44 25.90
C GLY A 107 -17.82 -1.44 26.97
N PHE A 108 -16.62 -0.94 26.69
CA PHE A 108 -15.54 -0.79 27.67
C PHE A 108 -15.75 0.39 28.64
N ARG A 109 -16.83 1.15 28.52
CA ARG A 109 -17.12 2.33 29.34
C ARG A 109 -17.59 2.00 30.77
N LYS A 110 -17.74 0.74 31.17
CA LYS A 110 -18.22 0.36 32.52
C LYS A 110 -17.16 -0.40 33.32
N TYR A 111 -16.51 0.30 34.23
CA TYR A 111 -15.98 -0.14 35.51
C TYR A 111 -15.22 -1.50 35.53
N PHE A 112 -13.92 -1.46 35.81
CA PHE A 112 -13.06 -2.62 36.08
C PHE A 112 -12.76 -3.48 34.82
N ILE A 113 -11.85 -3.00 34.01
CA ILE A 113 -11.18 -3.77 32.95
C ILE A 113 -10.21 -4.72 33.64
N ASN A 114 -10.44 -6.04 33.55
CA ASN A 114 -9.44 -7.01 33.95
C ASN A 114 -8.44 -7.17 32.77
N GLU A 115 -7.29 -6.52 32.88
CA GLU A 115 -6.24 -6.52 31.86
C GLU A 115 -5.80 -7.93 31.45
N GLN A 116 -5.73 -8.87 32.45
CA GLN A 116 -5.34 -10.26 32.17
C GLN A 116 -6.39 -10.99 31.30
N VAL A 117 -7.67 -10.73 31.50
CA VAL A 117 -8.73 -11.32 30.67
C VAL A 117 -8.67 -10.78 29.24
N ILE A 118 -8.48 -9.46 29.09
CA ILE A 118 -8.36 -8.82 27.78
C ILE A 118 -7.14 -9.36 27.03
N PHE A 119 -6.00 -9.40 27.69
CA PHE A 119 -4.78 -9.94 27.11
C PHE A 119 -4.97 -11.39 26.65
N SER A 120 -5.52 -12.23 27.52
CA SER A 120 -5.79 -13.65 27.18
C SER A 120 -6.74 -13.81 26.01
N GLN A 121 -7.76 -12.96 25.89
CA GLN A 121 -8.69 -12.96 24.76
C GLN A 121 -8.00 -12.51 23.47
N ALA A 122 -7.16 -11.50 23.53
CA ALA A 122 -6.39 -11.02 22.40
C ALA A 122 -5.39 -12.09 21.89
N VAL A 123 -4.64 -12.72 22.81
CA VAL A 123 -3.71 -13.80 22.48
C VAL A 123 -4.46 -14.92 21.75
N ARG A 124 -5.54 -15.43 22.33
CA ARG A 124 -6.33 -16.50 21.73
C ARG A 124 -6.85 -16.12 20.33
N PHE A 125 -7.33 -14.89 20.17
CA PHE A 125 -7.84 -14.40 18.89
C PHE A 125 -6.73 -14.33 17.83
N PHE A 126 -5.57 -13.79 18.17
CA PHE A 126 -4.43 -13.68 17.25
C PHE A 126 -3.89 -15.06 16.86
N GLU A 127 -3.81 -16.01 17.81
CA GLU A 127 -3.43 -17.40 17.55
C GLU A 127 -4.44 -18.09 16.62
N GLU A 128 -5.75 -17.96 16.88
CA GLU A 128 -6.82 -18.54 16.05
C GLU A 128 -6.77 -17.98 14.62
N LYS A 129 -6.55 -16.68 14.47
CA LYS A 129 -6.42 -16.04 13.16
C LYS A 129 -5.07 -16.32 12.52
N GLY A 130 -4.05 -16.69 13.28
CA GLY A 130 -2.68 -16.90 12.83
C GLY A 130 -1.93 -15.59 12.58
N LEU A 131 -2.32 -14.53 13.29
CA LEU A 131 -1.66 -13.23 13.30
C LEU A 131 -0.45 -13.28 14.23
N LYS A 132 0.76 -13.35 13.67
CA LYS A 132 2.00 -13.52 14.44
C LYS A 132 2.55 -12.16 14.90
N VAL A 133 2.08 -11.69 16.04
CA VAL A 133 2.51 -10.41 16.63
C VAL A 133 2.63 -10.57 18.14
N ASP A 134 3.67 -9.98 18.72
CA ASP A 134 3.80 -9.85 20.16
C ASP A 134 2.87 -8.73 20.68
N LEU A 135 1.86 -9.11 21.48
CA LEU A 135 0.80 -8.20 21.92
C LEU A 135 1.25 -7.22 23.03
N GLU A 136 2.36 -7.50 23.72
CA GLU A 136 2.93 -6.59 24.73
C GLU A 136 3.82 -5.52 24.09
N LYS A 137 4.27 -5.74 22.84
CA LYS A 137 5.14 -4.82 22.10
C LYS A 137 4.42 -3.49 21.87
N ARG A 138 5.15 -2.39 21.97
CA ARG A 138 4.62 -1.06 21.58
C ARG A 138 4.58 -0.95 20.06
N VAL A 139 3.57 -0.24 19.56
CA VAL A 139 3.38 -0.07 18.11
C VAL A 139 4.59 0.54 17.41
N GLU A 140 5.28 1.47 18.05
CA GLU A 140 6.51 2.10 17.53
C GLU A 140 7.67 1.11 17.28
N ASN A 141 7.62 -0.08 17.88
CA ASN A 141 8.63 -1.13 17.74
C ASN A 141 8.20 -2.28 16.82
N LEU A 142 7.05 -2.17 16.15
CA LEU A 142 6.56 -3.17 15.21
C LEU A 142 7.25 -3.01 13.86
N THR A 143 7.43 -4.13 13.16
CA THR A 143 7.71 -4.10 11.72
C THR A 143 6.46 -3.67 10.95
N GLU A 144 6.62 -3.29 9.68
CA GLU A 144 5.49 -2.90 8.84
C GLU A 144 4.46 -4.04 8.68
N LEU A 145 4.93 -5.28 8.56
CA LEU A 145 4.05 -6.45 8.49
C LEU A 145 3.30 -6.68 9.81
N GLU A 146 3.99 -6.62 10.96
CA GLU A 146 3.36 -6.73 12.28
C GLU A 146 2.30 -5.65 12.46
N ARG A 147 2.58 -4.41 12.03
CA ARG A 147 1.62 -3.30 12.06
C ARG A 147 0.37 -3.61 11.23
N CYS A 148 0.54 -4.09 10.01
CA CYS A 148 -0.59 -4.51 9.16
C CYS A 148 -1.42 -5.62 9.82
N PHE A 149 -0.78 -6.57 10.49
CA PHE A 149 -1.49 -7.63 11.21
C PHE A 149 -2.26 -7.11 12.43
N VAL A 150 -1.74 -6.10 13.13
CA VAL A 150 -2.47 -5.45 14.23
C VAL A 150 -3.69 -4.69 13.71
N GLU A 151 -3.55 -3.91 12.64
CA GLU A 151 -4.66 -3.19 12.01
C GLU A 151 -5.73 -4.17 11.49
N LEU A 152 -5.30 -5.27 10.87
CA LEU A 152 -6.18 -6.35 10.45
C LEU A 152 -6.92 -6.99 11.63
N GLY A 153 -6.20 -7.32 12.70
CA GLY A 153 -6.78 -7.87 13.93
C GLY A 153 -7.82 -6.91 14.54
N LYS A 154 -7.51 -5.61 14.61
CA LYS A 154 -8.41 -4.56 15.07
C LYS A 154 -9.67 -4.46 14.19
N ALA A 155 -9.54 -4.51 12.88
CA ALA A 155 -10.65 -4.51 11.93
C ALA A 155 -11.60 -5.71 12.17
N LEU A 156 -11.03 -6.91 12.28
CA LEU A 156 -11.80 -8.13 12.52
C LEU A 156 -12.52 -8.10 13.88
N LEU A 157 -11.85 -7.64 14.94
CA LEU A 157 -12.44 -7.47 16.27
C LEU A 157 -13.56 -6.42 16.30
N SER A 158 -13.46 -5.40 15.45
CA SER A 158 -14.49 -4.36 15.29
C SER A 158 -15.68 -4.80 14.43
N GLY A 159 -15.63 -6.01 13.86
CA GLY A 159 -16.68 -6.55 13.02
C GLY A 159 -16.76 -5.88 11.64
N CYS A 160 -15.63 -5.44 11.09
CA CYS A 160 -15.57 -4.94 9.72
C CYS A 160 -15.82 -6.08 8.73
N HIS A 161 -16.64 -5.83 7.72
CA HIS A 161 -16.93 -6.78 6.63
C HIS A 161 -16.15 -6.46 5.35
N LEU A 162 -15.60 -5.25 5.25
CA LEU A 162 -14.75 -4.79 4.16
C LEU A 162 -13.46 -4.23 4.73
N ILE A 163 -12.34 -4.63 4.14
CA ILE A 163 -11.03 -4.11 4.43
C ILE A 163 -10.46 -3.52 3.15
N ILE A 164 -10.06 -2.26 3.18
CA ILE A 164 -9.35 -1.60 2.11
C ILE A 164 -7.87 -1.66 2.45
N VAL A 165 -7.06 -2.14 1.51
CA VAL A 165 -5.60 -2.18 1.63
C VAL A 165 -5.03 -1.27 0.56
N ASP A 166 -4.38 -0.18 0.96
CA ASP A 166 -3.88 0.82 0.02
C ASP A 166 -2.38 0.65 -0.22
N ASN A 167 -2.05 0.26 -1.43
CA ASN A 167 -0.69 0.15 -1.99
C ASN A 167 0.34 -0.52 -1.04
N PRO A 168 0.09 -1.74 -0.55
CA PRO A 168 0.98 -2.38 0.43
C PRO A 168 2.37 -2.67 -0.12
N ALA A 169 2.55 -2.76 -1.44
CA ALA A 169 3.86 -2.90 -2.08
C ALA A 169 4.78 -1.69 -1.88
N ASN A 170 4.25 -0.53 -1.48
CA ASN A 170 5.06 0.66 -1.22
C ASN A 170 5.82 0.59 0.11
N TYR A 171 5.34 -0.21 1.08
CA TYR A 171 5.89 -0.25 2.43
C TYR A 171 6.21 -1.66 2.94
N LEU A 172 5.75 -2.71 2.28
CA LEU A 172 6.10 -4.09 2.57
C LEU A 172 7.17 -4.60 1.60
N SER A 173 8.18 -5.31 2.10
CA SER A 173 9.09 -6.07 1.25
C SER A 173 8.33 -7.17 0.50
N GLN A 174 8.92 -7.73 -0.56
CA GLN A 174 8.26 -8.79 -1.35
C GLN A 174 7.86 -10.01 -0.51
N TYR A 175 8.66 -10.37 0.48
CA TYR A 175 8.36 -11.48 1.37
C TYR A 175 7.19 -11.15 2.31
N GLU A 176 7.22 -9.98 2.94
CA GLU A 176 6.15 -9.50 3.82
C GLU A 176 4.83 -9.33 3.06
N LEU A 177 4.90 -8.78 1.84
CA LEU A 177 3.76 -8.64 0.95
C LEU A 177 3.11 -9.99 0.64
N PHE A 178 3.94 -11.01 0.34
CA PHE A 178 3.44 -12.36 0.12
C PHE A 178 2.75 -12.93 1.37
N GLU A 179 3.35 -12.79 2.56
CA GLU A 179 2.74 -13.25 3.82
C GLU A 179 1.43 -12.52 4.10
N PHE A 180 1.40 -11.20 3.92
CA PHE A 180 0.19 -10.40 4.09
C PHE A 180 -0.92 -10.81 3.12
N GLN A 181 -0.60 -11.01 1.84
CA GLN A 181 -1.55 -11.51 0.83
C GLN A 181 -2.10 -12.91 1.17
N GLN A 182 -1.30 -13.81 1.74
CA GLN A 182 -1.80 -15.11 2.21
C GLN A 182 -2.80 -14.95 3.37
N MET A 183 -2.55 -14.00 4.26
CA MET A 183 -3.46 -13.68 5.35
C MET A 183 -4.79 -13.11 4.81
N LEU A 184 -4.74 -12.17 3.85
CA LEU A 184 -5.95 -11.64 3.21
C LEU A 184 -6.78 -12.74 2.52
N LYS A 185 -6.14 -13.69 1.85
CA LYS A 185 -6.83 -14.86 1.29
C LYS A 185 -7.46 -15.76 2.35
N LYS A 186 -6.87 -15.85 3.54
CA LYS A 186 -7.42 -16.61 4.66
C LYS A 186 -8.69 -15.96 5.19
N ILE A 187 -8.66 -14.67 5.50
CA ILE A 187 -9.82 -13.95 6.03
C ILE A 187 -10.96 -13.84 5.01
N ARG A 188 -10.64 -13.77 3.71
CA ARG A 188 -11.65 -13.85 2.66
C ARG A 188 -12.50 -15.13 2.78
N LYS A 189 -11.88 -16.28 3.07
CA LYS A 189 -12.61 -17.55 3.27
C LYS A 189 -13.55 -17.51 4.47
N GLU A 190 -13.33 -16.60 5.40
CA GLU A 190 -14.20 -16.34 6.55
C GLU A 190 -15.33 -15.34 6.23
N GLY A 191 -15.43 -14.90 4.98
CA GLY A 191 -16.49 -14.00 4.49
C GLY A 191 -16.11 -12.51 4.51
N ILE A 192 -14.87 -12.17 4.84
CA ILE A 192 -14.39 -10.78 4.79
C ILE A 192 -14.04 -10.41 3.34
N SER A 193 -14.52 -9.26 2.89
CA SER A 193 -14.21 -8.71 1.57
C SER A 193 -12.99 -7.79 1.64
N VAL A 194 -12.22 -7.73 0.55
CA VAL A 194 -11.05 -6.88 0.47
C VAL A 194 -11.09 -6.05 -0.81
N LEU A 195 -10.94 -4.74 -0.68
CA LEU A 195 -10.58 -3.86 -1.79
C LEU A 195 -9.05 -3.65 -1.72
N TYR A 196 -8.36 -4.23 -2.67
CA TYR A 196 -6.91 -4.18 -2.73
C TYR A 196 -6.47 -3.18 -3.80
N VAL A 197 -6.02 -2.02 -3.35
CA VAL A 197 -5.48 -0.98 -4.22
C VAL A 197 -4.02 -1.28 -4.50
N GLY A 198 -3.64 -1.37 -5.76
CA GLY A 198 -2.28 -1.67 -6.20
C GLY A 198 -1.80 -0.72 -7.29
N ASN A 199 -0.49 -0.50 -7.34
CA ASN A 199 0.12 0.31 -8.40
C ASN A 199 0.28 -0.45 -9.71
N HIS A 200 0.42 -1.78 -9.64
CA HIS A 200 0.67 -2.64 -10.79
C HIS A 200 -0.35 -3.76 -10.88
N HIS A 201 -0.94 -3.94 -12.05
CA HIS A 201 -1.95 -4.98 -12.31
C HIS A 201 -1.41 -6.40 -12.06
N GLN A 202 -0.13 -6.66 -12.32
CA GLN A 202 0.52 -7.96 -12.12
C GLN A 202 0.51 -8.43 -10.66
N GLU A 203 0.55 -7.50 -9.71
CA GLU A 203 0.41 -7.79 -8.29
C GLU A 203 -0.95 -8.40 -7.98
N LEU A 204 -2.00 -7.88 -8.64
CA LEU A 204 -3.39 -8.30 -8.42
C LEU A 204 -3.68 -9.69 -8.99
N PHE A 205 -2.95 -10.16 -10.01
CA PHE A 205 -3.12 -11.51 -10.55
C PHE A 205 -2.95 -12.60 -9.49
N LYS A 206 -2.19 -12.33 -8.45
CA LYS A 206 -1.93 -13.29 -7.37
C LYS A 206 -3.03 -13.34 -6.32
N ILE A 207 -3.81 -12.27 -6.15
CA ILE A 207 -4.70 -12.12 -5.01
C ILE A 207 -6.17 -11.86 -5.40
N ALA A 208 -6.45 -11.03 -6.40
CA ALA A 208 -7.78 -10.55 -6.71
C ALA A 208 -8.66 -11.59 -7.43
N ASP A 209 -9.96 -11.56 -7.17
CA ASP A 209 -10.98 -12.31 -7.92
C ASP A 209 -11.40 -11.57 -9.17
N ARG A 210 -11.46 -10.23 -9.10
CA ARG A 210 -11.71 -9.28 -10.18
C ARG A 210 -10.79 -8.08 -10.03
N THR A 211 -10.50 -7.39 -11.13
CA THR A 211 -9.70 -6.15 -11.11
C THR A 211 -10.45 -5.04 -11.81
N ALA A 212 -10.68 -3.95 -11.09
CA ALA A 212 -11.24 -2.72 -11.62
C ALA A 212 -10.11 -1.76 -12.02
N LEU A 213 -10.25 -1.13 -13.17
CA LEU A 213 -9.35 -0.08 -13.64
C LEU A 213 -10.03 1.27 -13.45
N PHE A 214 -9.34 2.15 -12.74
CA PHE A 214 -9.81 3.47 -12.36
C PHE A 214 -9.00 4.56 -13.09
N SER A 215 -9.67 5.59 -13.60
CA SER A 215 -9.05 6.79 -14.15
C SER A 215 -10.04 7.96 -14.08
N ASP A 216 -9.53 9.15 -13.82
CA ASP A 216 -10.31 10.40 -13.89
C ASP A 216 -11.66 10.36 -13.16
N GLY A 217 -11.67 9.74 -11.99
CA GLY A 217 -12.85 9.71 -11.14
C GLY A 217 -13.85 8.59 -11.42
N HIS A 218 -13.62 7.69 -12.39
CA HIS A 218 -14.55 6.60 -12.71
C HIS A 218 -13.86 5.25 -12.94
N ILE A 219 -14.64 4.17 -12.87
CA ILE A 219 -14.21 2.82 -13.26
C ILE A 219 -14.54 2.63 -14.74
N TYR A 220 -13.53 2.52 -15.57
CA TYR A 220 -13.74 2.38 -17.03
C TYR A 220 -13.69 0.93 -17.53
N LYS A 221 -13.17 -0.01 -16.72
CA LYS A 221 -13.14 -1.43 -17.06
C LYS A 221 -13.02 -2.29 -15.81
N VAL A 222 -13.71 -3.43 -15.81
CA VAL A 222 -13.54 -4.50 -14.82
C VAL A 222 -13.14 -5.77 -15.56
N PHE A 223 -12.14 -6.47 -15.06
CA PHE A 223 -11.68 -7.77 -15.54
C PHE A 223 -12.06 -8.85 -14.55
N GLU A 224 -12.67 -9.91 -15.03
CA GLU A 224 -12.91 -11.13 -14.26
C GLU A 224 -11.60 -11.96 -14.17
N ARG A 225 -11.55 -12.92 -13.26
CA ARG A 225 -10.35 -13.71 -12.98
C ARG A 225 -9.68 -14.34 -14.18
N ASP A 226 -10.47 -14.86 -15.11
CA ASP A 226 -10.03 -15.52 -16.35
C ASP A 226 -9.57 -14.53 -17.44
N GLU A 227 -9.88 -13.25 -17.26
CA GLU A 227 -9.45 -12.17 -18.15
C GLU A 227 -8.16 -11.46 -17.65
N MET A 228 -7.72 -11.72 -16.41
CA MET A 228 -6.59 -11.06 -15.78
C MET A 228 -5.26 -11.63 -16.30
N THR A 229 -4.88 -11.23 -17.52
CA THR A 229 -3.59 -11.53 -18.14
C THR A 229 -2.94 -10.26 -18.66
N ASP A 230 -1.60 -10.24 -18.75
CA ASP A 230 -0.88 -9.09 -19.29
C ASP A 230 -1.37 -8.71 -20.69
N GLU A 231 -1.63 -9.68 -21.55
CA GLU A 231 -2.10 -9.46 -22.92
C GLU A 231 -3.45 -8.73 -22.97
N LYS A 232 -4.41 -9.11 -22.11
CA LYS A 232 -5.74 -8.52 -22.08
C LYS A 232 -5.78 -7.18 -21.36
N MET A 233 -4.96 -6.99 -20.33
CA MET A 233 -4.96 -5.79 -19.51
C MET A 233 -4.04 -4.69 -20.03
N ALA A 234 -2.89 -5.03 -20.65
CA ALA A 234 -1.91 -4.07 -21.15
C ALA A 234 -2.51 -2.97 -22.06
N PRO A 235 -3.45 -3.24 -22.99
CA PRO A 235 -4.04 -2.19 -23.83
C PRO A 235 -4.78 -1.10 -23.06
N TYR A 236 -5.25 -1.42 -21.85
CA TYR A 236 -6.02 -0.50 -21.00
C TYR A 236 -5.15 0.24 -19.99
N ILE A 237 -3.99 -0.31 -19.64
CA ILE A 237 -3.10 0.22 -18.60
C ILE A 237 -1.96 1.02 -19.24
N SER A 238 -1.44 0.60 -20.39
CA SER A 238 -0.28 1.21 -21.02
C SER A 238 -0.64 2.38 -21.94
N GLU A 239 -0.45 3.61 -21.49
CA GLU A 239 -0.07 4.73 -22.36
C GLU A 239 1.45 4.78 -22.61
N TRP A 240 2.22 4.01 -21.87
CA TRP A 240 3.65 3.90 -22.06
C TRP A 240 3.92 2.85 -23.14
N LYS A 241 4.11 3.27 -24.38
CA LYS A 241 5.02 2.54 -25.25
C LYS A 241 6.34 2.47 -24.47
N ILE A 242 6.65 1.28 -23.97
CA ILE A 242 8.04 0.96 -23.65
C ILE A 242 8.76 1.12 -24.99
N MET A 243 9.40 2.26 -25.19
CA MET A 243 10.48 2.33 -26.16
C MET A 243 11.52 1.39 -25.57
N SER A 244 11.51 0.13 -26.03
CA SER A 244 12.69 -0.72 -25.90
C SER A 244 13.80 0.05 -26.62
N THR A 245 14.61 0.76 -25.87
CA THR A 245 15.95 1.10 -26.31
C THR A 245 16.62 -0.24 -26.47
N GLU A 246 16.77 -0.69 -27.73
CA GLU A 246 17.75 -1.69 -28.08
C GLU A 246 19.07 -1.12 -27.54
N ASN A 247 19.63 -1.78 -26.53
CA ASN A 247 20.97 -1.48 -26.06
C ASN A 247 21.92 -1.87 -27.20
N ASP A 248 22.39 -0.89 -27.95
CA ASP A 248 23.57 -1.04 -28.74
C ASP A 248 24.74 -1.42 -27.83
N GLN A 249 25.09 -2.69 -27.86
CA GLN A 249 26.24 -3.26 -27.13
C GLN A 249 27.55 -2.94 -27.84
N ASP A 250 27.89 -1.68 -28.02
CA ASP A 250 29.24 -1.23 -28.45
C ASP A 250 29.54 0.12 -27.78
N ALA A 251 29.67 0.13 -26.44
CA ALA A 251 30.16 1.29 -25.72
C ALA A 251 31.49 0.95 -25.04
N GLU A 252 32.54 1.68 -25.38
CA GLU A 252 33.73 1.88 -24.57
C GLU A 252 33.32 2.13 -23.11
N ASP A 253 34.18 1.80 -22.13
CA ASP A 253 33.97 1.91 -20.69
C ASP A 253 33.41 3.28 -20.26
N ASP A 254 32.10 3.47 -20.43
CA ASP A 254 31.36 4.71 -20.22
C ASP A 254 30.58 4.67 -18.90
N GLY A 255 31.17 4.01 -17.92
CA GLY A 255 30.61 3.91 -16.56
C GLY A 255 30.56 5.27 -15.89
N ILE A 256 29.34 5.77 -15.62
CA ILE A 256 29.11 7.06 -14.96
C ILE A 256 29.09 6.97 -13.43
N LEU A 257 28.74 5.79 -12.89
CA LEU A 257 28.67 5.56 -11.44
C LEU A 257 29.26 4.18 -11.12
N HIS A 258 30.28 4.15 -10.28
CA HIS A 258 30.92 2.92 -9.83
C HIS A 258 30.88 2.79 -8.31
N PHE A 259 30.38 1.68 -7.81
CA PHE A 259 30.46 1.26 -6.43
C PHE A 259 31.62 0.26 -6.27
N HIS A 260 32.64 0.63 -5.51
CA HIS A 260 33.84 -0.17 -5.30
C HIS A 260 33.80 -0.84 -3.92
N THR A 261 33.15 -1.99 -3.82
CA THR A 261 33.05 -2.80 -2.59
C THR A 261 32.53 -2.01 -1.38
N VAL A 262 31.49 -1.23 -1.62
CA VAL A 262 30.95 -0.27 -0.65
C VAL A 262 30.24 -0.97 0.50
N GLY A 263 30.53 -0.51 1.74
CA GLY A 263 29.83 -0.91 2.95
C GLY A 263 29.29 0.31 3.71
N VAL A 264 27.97 0.27 4.06
CA VAL A 264 27.30 1.28 4.90
C VAL A 264 26.10 0.62 5.60
N GLY A 265 25.91 0.88 6.89
CA GLY A 265 24.81 0.30 7.66
C GLY A 265 24.78 -1.23 7.54
N ASN A 266 23.66 -1.76 7.01
CA ASN A 266 23.45 -3.18 6.72
C ASN A 266 24.03 -3.63 5.38
N LEU A 267 24.43 -2.70 4.53
CA LEU A 267 24.99 -2.96 3.22
C LEU A 267 26.48 -3.28 3.35
N ASN A 268 26.92 -4.44 2.81
CA ASN A 268 28.29 -4.89 2.85
C ASN A 268 28.76 -5.33 1.46
N GLY A 269 29.88 -4.74 0.99
CA GLY A 269 30.57 -5.20 -0.20
C GLY A 269 29.83 -4.98 -1.52
N LEU A 270 28.94 -3.99 -1.60
CA LEU A 270 28.21 -3.67 -2.82
C LEU A 270 29.16 -3.22 -3.92
N ARG A 271 29.11 -3.88 -5.07
CA ARG A 271 29.93 -3.58 -6.23
C ARG A 271 29.08 -3.66 -7.49
N PHE A 272 29.01 -2.56 -8.24
CA PHE A 272 28.41 -2.50 -9.56
C PHE A 272 28.90 -1.26 -10.32
N ILE A 273 28.63 -1.24 -11.62
CA ILE A 273 28.88 -0.12 -12.51
C ILE A 273 27.55 0.22 -13.19
N LEU A 274 27.24 1.50 -13.29
CA LEU A 274 26.12 2.03 -14.06
C LEU A 274 26.68 2.81 -15.24
N HIS A 275 26.28 2.43 -16.44
CA HIS A 275 26.72 3.07 -17.67
C HIS A 275 25.80 4.22 -18.07
N ARG A 276 26.29 5.10 -18.94
CA ARG A 276 25.53 6.24 -19.47
C ARG A 276 24.28 5.74 -20.22
N GLY A 277 23.11 6.28 -19.86
CA GLY A 277 21.83 5.87 -20.45
C GLY A 277 21.28 4.53 -19.96
N GLU A 278 21.98 3.83 -19.03
CA GLU A 278 21.53 2.58 -18.44
C GLU A 278 20.50 2.82 -17.33
N CYS A 279 19.50 1.93 -17.21
CA CYS A 279 18.59 1.85 -16.09
C CYS A 279 18.82 0.55 -15.33
N MET A 280 19.37 0.65 -14.12
CA MET A 280 19.63 -0.50 -13.25
C MET A 280 18.59 -0.61 -12.15
N THR A 281 18.03 -1.80 -11.95
CA THR A 281 17.13 -2.10 -10.83
C THR A 281 17.85 -2.92 -9.77
N ILE A 282 17.80 -2.46 -8.53
CA ILE A 282 18.33 -3.17 -7.36
C ILE A 282 17.17 -3.77 -6.57
N LEU A 283 17.14 -5.09 -6.47
CA LEU A 283 16.13 -5.81 -5.72
C LEU A 283 16.56 -6.00 -4.26
N ASP A 284 15.93 -5.26 -3.35
CA ASP A 284 16.13 -5.39 -1.90
C ASP A 284 15.01 -6.26 -1.30
N LYS A 285 15.27 -7.57 -1.15
CA LYS A 285 14.27 -8.54 -0.70
C LYS A 285 13.80 -8.35 0.74
N GLU A 286 14.62 -7.72 1.57
CA GLU A 286 14.37 -7.55 3.00
C GLU A 286 14.09 -6.10 3.41
N ASN A 287 14.05 -5.20 2.44
CA ASN A 287 13.86 -3.75 2.62
C ASN A 287 14.85 -3.13 3.65
N LYS A 288 16.08 -3.65 3.70
CA LYS A 288 17.12 -3.23 4.65
C LYS A 288 18.23 -2.37 4.03
N ILE A 289 18.37 -2.43 2.70
CA ILE A 289 19.51 -1.86 1.97
C ILE A 289 19.13 -0.54 1.29
N ALA A 290 17.90 -0.42 0.81
CA ALA A 290 17.45 0.75 0.05
C ALA A 290 17.64 2.07 0.81
N GLY A 291 17.24 2.12 2.10
CA GLY A 291 17.42 3.29 2.95
C GLY A 291 18.90 3.65 3.17
N ASP A 292 19.74 2.64 3.45
CA ASP A 292 21.19 2.84 3.63
C ASP A 292 21.86 3.36 2.35
N MET A 293 21.41 2.88 1.18
CA MET A 293 21.91 3.31 -0.12
C MET A 293 21.48 4.75 -0.44
N MET A 294 20.23 5.10 -0.17
CA MET A 294 19.74 6.48 -0.32
C MET A 294 20.49 7.44 0.62
N ASP A 295 20.67 7.08 1.88
CA ASP A 295 21.41 7.90 2.84
C ASP A 295 22.88 8.09 2.44
N LEU A 296 23.47 7.06 1.83
CA LEU A 296 24.82 7.13 1.29
C LEU A 296 24.90 8.09 0.09
N MET A 297 23.99 7.95 -0.87
CA MET A 297 23.98 8.77 -2.08
C MET A 297 23.63 10.23 -1.82
N THR A 298 22.81 10.50 -0.78
CA THR A 298 22.46 11.86 -0.35
C THR A 298 23.46 12.45 0.66
N GLY A 299 24.55 11.74 1.00
CA GLY A 299 25.56 12.22 1.93
C GLY A 299 25.15 12.22 3.41
N LYS A 300 23.98 11.67 3.76
CA LYS A 300 23.53 11.51 5.15
C LYS A 300 24.35 10.48 5.91
N LYS A 301 24.82 9.43 5.22
CA LYS A 301 25.75 8.43 5.74
C LYS A 301 27.04 8.39 4.93
N ARG A 302 28.13 7.93 5.55
CA ARG A 302 29.44 7.77 4.90
C ARG A 302 29.74 6.29 4.67
N CYS A 303 30.53 5.99 3.64
CA CYS A 303 31.08 4.65 3.45
C CYS A 303 31.87 4.21 4.69
N ARG A 304 31.55 3.01 5.20
CA ARG A 304 32.36 2.31 6.20
C ARG A 304 33.55 1.60 5.54
N SER A 305 33.38 1.12 4.32
CA SER A 305 34.41 0.49 3.49
C SER A 305 34.11 0.79 2.03
N GLY A 306 35.14 0.72 1.18
CA GLY A 306 35.02 1.01 -0.25
C GLY A 306 34.88 2.50 -0.56
N TRP A 307 34.63 2.80 -1.83
CA TRP A 307 34.41 4.16 -2.30
C TRP A 307 33.45 4.16 -3.50
N ILE A 308 32.96 5.33 -3.86
CA ILE A 308 32.09 5.55 -5.02
C ILE A 308 32.81 6.51 -5.96
N THR A 309 32.69 6.30 -7.27
CA THR A 309 33.11 7.30 -8.25
C THR A 309 31.90 7.70 -9.12
N VAL A 310 31.80 8.99 -9.40
CA VAL A 310 30.84 9.58 -10.32
C VAL A 310 31.64 10.26 -11.44
N GLU A 311 31.38 9.91 -12.69
CA GLU A 311 32.12 10.40 -13.85
C GLU A 311 33.66 10.35 -13.65
N HIS A 312 34.16 9.19 -13.15
CA HIS A 312 35.57 8.92 -12.82
C HIS A 312 36.17 9.74 -11.66
N VAL A 313 35.36 10.59 -10.98
CA VAL A 313 35.79 11.35 -9.80
C VAL A 313 35.33 10.65 -8.54
N THR A 314 36.20 10.54 -7.53
CA THR A 314 35.80 9.95 -6.25
C THR A 314 34.74 10.81 -5.58
N TYR A 315 33.55 10.24 -5.39
CA TYR A 315 32.44 10.88 -4.69
C TYR A 315 32.75 11.00 -3.20
N THR A 316 33.05 12.23 -2.74
CA THR A 316 33.36 12.52 -1.36
C THR A 316 32.19 13.24 -0.71
N GLN A 317 31.43 12.54 0.13
CA GLN A 317 30.26 13.07 0.85
C GLN A 317 30.70 14.09 1.89
N LYS A 318 30.68 15.37 1.56
CA LYS A 318 31.06 16.46 2.46
C LYS A 318 29.88 17.01 3.26
N LYS A 319 28.72 17.19 2.63
CA LYS A 319 27.46 17.66 3.25
C LYS A 319 26.26 17.03 2.53
N ALA A 320 25.12 16.96 3.22
CA ALA A 320 23.88 16.35 2.69
C ALA A 320 23.29 17.06 1.44
N ALA A 321 23.75 18.27 1.08
CA ALA A 321 23.31 19.02 -0.10
C ALA A 321 24.24 18.88 -1.32
N ASP A 322 25.44 18.36 -1.13
CA ASP A 322 26.50 18.38 -2.15
C ASP A 322 26.25 17.35 -3.28
N TYR A 323 25.32 16.40 -3.09
CA TYR A 323 25.04 15.36 -4.09
C TYR A 323 24.45 15.91 -5.40
N LEU A 324 23.71 17.02 -5.34
CA LEU A 324 23.17 17.67 -6.54
C LEU A 324 24.28 18.31 -7.39
N ASP A 325 25.28 18.89 -6.73
CA ASP A 325 26.44 19.50 -7.40
C ASP A 325 27.33 18.45 -8.09
N GLU A 326 27.29 17.21 -7.62
CA GLU A 326 27.99 16.05 -8.20
C GLU A 326 27.12 15.34 -9.29
N GLY A 327 26.01 15.93 -9.69
CA GLY A 327 25.15 15.40 -10.76
C GLY A 327 24.22 14.25 -10.34
N ILE A 328 24.03 14.02 -9.01
CA ILE A 328 23.16 12.98 -8.48
C ILE A 328 21.83 13.60 -8.06
N ALA A 329 20.71 13.06 -8.55
CA ALA A 329 19.37 13.40 -8.08
C ALA A 329 18.70 12.17 -7.44
N VAL A 330 18.09 12.35 -6.28
CA VAL A 330 17.38 11.30 -5.56
C VAL A 330 15.91 11.68 -5.42
N ILE A 331 15.04 10.82 -5.91
CA ILE A 331 13.58 10.97 -5.79
C ILE A 331 13.12 9.93 -4.75
N PRO A 332 12.73 10.36 -3.54
CA PRO A 332 12.20 9.44 -2.55
C PRO A 332 10.82 8.92 -2.95
N ALA A 333 10.44 7.73 -2.43
CA ALA A 333 9.15 7.12 -2.72
C ALA A 333 7.95 7.93 -2.16
N ASP A 334 8.23 8.80 -1.18
CA ASP A 334 7.23 9.63 -0.47
C ASP A 334 7.13 11.05 -1.06
N GLY A 335 7.56 11.23 -2.30
CA GLY A 335 7.57 12.53 -3.01
C GLY A 335 6.21 12.96 -3.56
#